data_31578b3b06615b732f211c5233333a6f
#
_entry.id   31578b3b06615b732f211c5233333a6f
#
_cell.length_a   1.000
_cell.length_b   1.000
_cell.length_c   1.000
_cell.angle_alpha   90.00
_cell.angle_beta   90.00
_cell.angle_gamma   90.00
#
_symmetry.space_group_name_H-M   'P 1'
#
loop_
_entity.id
_entity.type
_entity.pdbx_description
1 polymer ?
#
loop_
_entity_poly.entity_id
_entity_poly.type
_entity_poly.pdbx_seq_one_letter_code
_entity_poly.pdbx_strand_id
1 'polypeptide(L)' 'MKATVQIKMNGSAFDAPHAHLELSRILNKLADSVERNMIEEVGHECAVADINGNYVAELEIKQELPPLPKLPPLPKV' A
#
# COMPACT_ATOMS: atom_id res chain seq x y z
N MET A 1 -9.66 8.97 -6.89
CA MET A 1 -8.82 8.75 -5.71
C MET A 1 -8.62 7.26 -5.52
N LYS A 2 -7.41 6.84 -5.28
CA LYS A 2 -7.07 5.42 -5.21
C LYS A 2 -6.16 5.14 -4.03
N ALA A 3 -6.49 4.13 -3.24
CA ALA A 3 -5.63 3.66 -2.16
C ALA A 3 -4.79 2.50 -2.67
N THR A 4 -3.48 2.57 -2.48
CA THR A 4 -2.55 1.52 -2.88
C THR A 4 -1.89 0.94 -1.65
N VAL A 5 -1.92 -0.39 -1.55
CA VAL A 5 -1.28 -1.11 -0.46
C VAL A 5 -0.17 -1.98 -1.02
N GLN A 6 1.01 -1.88 -0.43
CA GLN A 6 2.14 -2.70 -0.81
C GLN A 6 2.67 -3.41 0.44
N ILE A 7 2.83 -4.72 0.37
CA ILE A 7 3.30 -5.51 1.49
C ILE A 7 4.47 -6.39 1.01
N LYS A 8 5.62 -6.22 1.64
CA LYS A 8 6.79 -7.06 1.34
C LYS A 8 6.73 -8.30 2.22
N MET A 9 6.74 -9.46 1.59
CA MET A 9 6.57 -10.74 2.28
C MET A 9 7.83 -11.61 2.24
N ASN A 10 8.99 -11.00 2.17
CA ASN A 10 10.26 -11.72 2.06
C ASN A 10 11.05 -11.82 3.37
N GLY A 11 10.50 -11.40 4.48
CA GLY A 11 11.14 -11.51 5.78
C GLY A 11 10.76 -12.81 6.49
N SER A 12 11.48 -13.13 7.56
CA SER A 12 11.24 -14.35 8.35
C SER A 12 9.85 -14.40 8.98
N ALA A 13 9.23 -13.23 9.21
CA ALA A 13 7.88 -13.18 9.75
C ALA A 13 6.85 -13.81 8.81
N PHE A 14 7.19 -13.95 7.53
CA PHE A 14 6.32 -14.52 6.50
C PHE A 14 6.73 -15.93 6.08
N ASP A 15 7.55 -16.61 6.88
CA ASP A 15 7.95 -17.98 6.57
C ASP A 15 6.75 -18.93 6.66
N ALA A 16 6.67 -19.83 5.71
CA ALA A 16 5.65 -20.88 5.72
C ALA A 16 5.80 -21.74 6.96
N PRO A 17 4.72 -22.30 7.49
CA PRO A 17 3.35 -22.33 6.94
C PRO A 17 2.45 -21.19 7.43
N HIS A 18 2.93 -20.24 8.22
CA HIS A 18 2.11 -19.25 8.91
C HIS A 18 2.08 -17.87 8.22
N ALA A 19 2.55 -17.77 6.99
CA ALA A 19 2.59 -16.50 6.27
C ALA A 19 1.22 -15.80 6.20
N HIS A 20 0.16 -16.59 6.00
CA HIS A 20 -1.20 -16.04 5.92
C HIS A 20 -1.66 -15.37 7.22
N LEU A 21 -1.21 -15.87 8.36
CA LEU A 21 -1.55 -15.29 9.65
C LEU A 21 -0.86 -13.94 9.85
N GLU A 22 0.41 -13.85 9.47
CA GLU A 22 1.14 -12.59 9.55
C GLU A 22 0.57 -11.56 8.58
N LEU A 23 0.23 -11.97 7.37
CA LEU A 23 -0.40 -11.10 6.40
C LEU A 23 -1.73 -10.56 6.92
N SER A 24 -2.55 -11.44 7.50
CA SER A 24 -3.82 -11.04 8.09
C SER A 24 -3.63 -10.02 9.21
N ARG A 25 -2.65 -10.26 10.08
CA ARG A 25 -2.34 -9.35 11.18
C ARG A 25 -1.95 -7.97 10.67
N ILE A 26 -1.11 -7.93 9.63
CA ILE A 26 -0.66 -6.67 9.04
C ILE A 26 -1.82 -5.93 8.40
N LEU A 27 -2.68 -6.63 7.67
CA LEU A 27 -3.86 -6.02 7.05
C LEU A 27 -4.80 -5.42 8.10
N ASN A 28 -5.00 -6.14 9.22
CA ASN A 28 -5.81 -5.63 10.32
C ASN A 28 -5.19 -4.37 10.94
N LYS A 29 -3.88 -4.34 11.08
CA LYS A 29 -3.19 -3.14 11.60
C LYS A 29 -3.28 -1.98 10.63
N LEU A 30 -3.21 -2.23 9.34
CA LEU A 30 -3.40 -1.18 8.34
C LEU A 30 -4.80 -0.60 8.44
N ALA A 31 -5.82 -1.46 8.54
CA ALA A 31 -7.20 -1.04 8.68
C ALA A 31 -7.38 -0.15 9.92
N ASP A 32 -6.82 -0.57 11.04
CA ASP A 32 -6.88 0.18 12.29
C ASP A 32 -6.18 1.54 12.16
N SER A 33 -5.01 1.55 11.52
CA SER A 33 -4.28 2.81 11.31
C SER A 33 -5.04 3.78 10.42
N VAL A 34 -5.69 3.29 9.38
CA VAL A 34 -6.51 4.11 8.50
C VAL A 34 -7.63 4.78 9.28
N GLU A 35 -8.30 4.02 10.13
CA GLU A 35 -9.40 4.53 10.93
C GLU A 35 -8.92 5.54 11.97
N ARG A 36 -7.89 5.20 12.73
CA ARG A 36 -7.40 6.07 13.81
C ARG A 36 -6.80 7.37 13.31
N ASN A 37 -6.11 7.34 12.19
CA ASN A 37 -5.43 8.50 11.64
C ASN A 37 -6.25 9.22 10.58
N MET A 38 -7.48 8.78 10.37
CA MET A 38 -8.38 9.36 9.38
C MET A 38 -7.71 9.51 8.01
N ILE A 39 -7.12 8.42 7.53
CA ILE A 39 -6.45 8.39 6.23
C ILE A 39 -7.52 8.38 5.15
N GLU A 40 -7.80 9.51 4.56
CA GLU A 40 -8.90 9.62 3.60
C GLU A 40 -8.63 10.56 2.43
N GLU A 41 -7.51 11.27 2.44
CA GLU A 41 -7.21 12.26 1.41
C GLU A 41 -5.95 11.90 0.64
N VAL A 42 -5.87 12.41 -0.59
CA VAL A 42 -4.66 12.29 -1.40
C VAL A 42 -3.46 12.83 -0.63
N GLY A 43 -2.40 12.07 -0.62
CA GLY A 43 -1.18 12.42 0.12
C GLY A 43 -1.10 11.78 1.50
N HIS A 44 -2.21 11.25 2.02
CA HIS A 44 -2.19 10.53 3.28
C HIS A 44 -1.52 9.16 3.08
N GLU A 45 -0.73 8.76 4.06
CA GLU A 45 -0.04 7.46 4.02
C GLU A 45 0.12 6.90 5.41
N CYS A 46 0.26 5.59 5.51
CA CYS A 46 0.59 4.93 6.76
C CYS A 46 1.43 3.68 6.49
N ALA A 47 2.16 3.25 7.50
CA ALA A 47 3.03 2.10 7.40
C ALA A 47 2.84 1.19 8.61
N VAL A 48 3.09 -0.10 8.42
CA VAL A 48 2.96 -1.10 9.49
C VAL A 48 4.20 -1.99 9.49
N ALA A 49 4.71 -2.27 10.68
CA ALA A 49 5.84 -3.15 10.86
C ALA A 49 5.39 -4.61 11.00
N ASP A 50 6.26 -5.54 10.63
CA ASP A 50 6.05 -6.95 10.89
C ASP A 50 6.32 -7.26 12.37
N ILE A 51 6.16 -8.54 12.75
CA ILE A 51 6.37 -8.96 14.15
C ILE A 51 7.80 -8.71 14.62
N ASN A 52 8.75 -8.62 13.68
CA ASN A 52 10.16 -8.37 13.99
C ASN A 52 10.51 -6.88 14.04
N GLY A 53 9.54 -6.01 13.81
CA GLY A 53 9.75 -4.57 13.85
C GLY A 53 10.20 -3.94 12.54
N ASN A 54 10.23 -4.69 11.45
CA ASN A 54 10.61 -4.17 10.14
C ASN A 54 9.40 -3.63 9.42
N TYR A 55 9.47 -2.40 8.91
CA TYR A 55 8.37 -1.84 8.13
C TYR A 55 8.27 -2.57 6.79
N VAL A 56 7.21 -3.33 6.63
CA VAL A 56 6.99 -4.18 5.45
C VAL A 56 5.75 -3.80 4.67
N ALA A 57 4.85 -3.02 5.26
CA ALA A 57 3.59 -2.66 4.63
C ALA A 57 3.43 -1.15 4.61
N GLU A 58 2.90 -0.65 3.50
CA GLU A 58 2.58 0.76 3.38
C GLU A 58 1.29 0.92 2.59
N LEU A 59 0.52 1.92 2.96
CA LEU A 59 -0.69 2.31 2.26
C LEU A 59 -0.58 3.80 1.96
N GLU A 60 -0.91 4.18 0.73
CA GLU A 60 -0.95 5.58 0.37
C GLU A 60 -2.16 5.86 -0.51
N ILE A 61 -2.67 7.08 -0.40
CA ILE A 61 -3.78 7.52 -1.23
C ILE A 61 -3.24 8.46 -2.29
N LYS A 62 -3.48 8.09 -3.54
CA LYS A 62 -3.03 8.85 -4.69
C LYS A 62 -4.21 9.34 -5.50
N GLN A 63 -4.01 10.44 -6.19
CA GLN A 63 -4.97 10.88 -7.17
C GLN A 63 -4.94 9.90 -8.34
N GLU A 64 -6.09 9.30 -8.65
CA GLU A 64 -6.21 8.48 -9.83
C GLU A 64 -6.35 9.41 -11.02
N LEU A 65 -5.25 9.60 -11.73
CA LEU A 65 -5.30 10.38 -12.96
C LEU A 65 -6.05 9.55 -14.00
N PRO A 66 -7.02 10.18 -14.71
CA PRO A 66 -7.59 9.49 -15.85
C PRO A 66 -6.44 9.09 -16.79
N PRO A 67 -6.51 7.92 -17.43
CA PRO A 67 -5.45 7.52 -18.33
C PRO A 67 -5.20 8.68 -19.28
N LEU A 68 -3.95 9.13 -19.35
CA LEU A 68 -3.59 10.21 -20.23
C LEU A 68 -4.13 9.87 -21.62
N PRO A 69 -4.93 10.76 -22.22
CA PRO A 69 -5.32 10.54 -23.59
C PRO A 69 -4.04 10.32 -24.38
N LYS A 70 -4.01 9.29 -25.21
CA LYS A 70 -2.85 9.06 -26.06
C LYS A 70 -2.53 10.37 -26.74
N LEU A 71 -1.38 10.93 -26.39
CA LEU A 71 -0.92 12.10 -27.07
C LEU A 71 -0.90 11.78 -28.55
N PRO A 72 -1.51 12.65 -29.41
CA PRO A 72 -1.40 12.42 -30.83
C PRO A 72 0.09 12.33 -31.18
N PRO A 73 0.46 11.43 -32.08
CA PRO A 73 1.85 11.32 -32.46
C PRO A 73 2.34 12.70 -32.90
N LEU A 74 3.53 13.05 -32.43
CA LEU A 74 4.14 14.32 -32.81
C LEU A 74 4.09 14.42 -34.32
N PRO A 75 3.66 15.59 -34.86
CA PRO A 75 3.67 15.76 -36.30
C PRO A 75 5.07 15.52 -36.81
N LYS A 76 5.19 14.66 -37.75
CA LYS A 76 6.46 14.46 -38.43
C LYS A 76 6.77 15.72 -39.22
N VAL A 77 7.82 16.34 -38.81
CA VAL A 77 8.29 17.51 -39.58
C VAL A 77 9.09 17.02 -40.76
#